data_d24f8f4d3d97a636640608774d2cb727
#
_entry.id   d24f8f4d3d97a636640608774d2cb727
#
_cell.length_a   1.000
_cell.length_b   1.000
_cell.length_c   1.000
_cell.angle_alpha   90.00
_cell.angle_beta   90.00
_cell.angle_gamma   90.00
#
_symmetry.space_group_name_H-M   'P 1'
#
loop_
_entity.id
_entity.type
_entity.pdbx_description
1 polymer ?
#
loop_
_entity_poly.entity_id
_entity_poly.type
_entity_poly.pdbx_seq_one_letter_code
_entity_poly.pdbx_strand_id
1 'polypeptide(L)'
;DVRDRGLAYGDGVFETIALKQGQVQLWPSHRQRLATGLLALSIVADEAAAVTLVNAIVNDIKAAYLLFDRSDGVIKIIVTRGSGGRGYAVPMVPQPTRIVYMMPEPSGRSGLSSEGVRVRLCQHRWSSNVALAGIKHLNRLDQVIARSEWNDVNVHEGIMLSQDGLVISGVMSNLFIEADGMLITPKLDQCGINGTMAELVGAIAKQSGIKLVQRDVTFDALLNADAVFITNSLNGIWPVIEFTPDTTQTEPDVVATFWPISPLVNKIQKISSQHLSTQMTVADL
;
A
#
# COMPACT_ATOMS: atom_id res chain seq x y z
N ASP A 1 3.03 -9.06 -24.98
CA ASP A 1 2.53 -8.49 -26.23
C ASP A 1 2.46 -6.97 -26.08
N VAL A 2 2.92 -6.21 -27.08
CA VAL A 2 2.87 -4.73 -27.10
C VAL A 2 1.42 -4.18 -27.13
N ARG A 3 0.45 -5.02 -27.44
CA ARG A 3 -0.99 -4.72 -27.40
C ARG A 3 -1.63 -5.00 -26.05
N ASP A 4 -0.82 -5.41 -25.04
CA ASP A 4 -1.35 -5.63 -23.70
C ASP A 4 -1.90 -4.32 -23.12
N ARG A 5 -3.14 -4.38 -22.65
CA ARG A 5 -3.87 -3.19 -22.15
C ARG A 5 -3.30 -2.66 -20.85
N GLY A 6 -2.61 -3.51 -20.07
CA GLY A 6 -1.85 -3.05 -18.90
C GLY A 6 -0.71 -2.12 -19.30
N LEU A 7 0.01 -2.44 -20.40
CA LEU A 7 1.05 -1.59 -20.94
C LEU A 7 0.48 -0.30 -21.56
N ALA A 8 -0.61 -0.42 -22.35
CA ALA A 8 -1.16 0.71 -23.10
C ALA A 8 -1.98 1.69 -22.23
N TYR A 9 -2.68 1.19 -21.22
CA TYR A 9 -3.70 1.97 -20.46
C TYR A 9 -3.58 1.83 -18.95
N GLY A 10 -2.68 1.00 -18.42
CA GLY A 10 -2.69 0.64 -17.00
C GLY A 10 -3.93 -0.18 -16.61
N ASP A 11 -4.54 -0.91 -17.55
CA ASP A 11 -5.76 -1.71 -17.35
C ASP A 11 -5.42 -3.01 -16.63
N GLY A 12 -5.29 -2.94 -15.30
CA GLY A 12 -4.89 -4.05 -14.46
C GLY A 12 -4.67 -3.67 -13.01
N VAL A 13 -4.34 -4.67 -12.21
CA VAL A 13 -4.07 -4.60 -10.78
C VAL A 13 -2.72 -5.21 -10.44
N PHE A 14 -2.19 -4.90 -9.27
CA PHE A 14 -0.93 -5.50 -8.83
C PHE A 14 -0.87 -5.72 -7.32
N GLU A 15 -0.02 -6.65 -6.91
CA GLU A 15 0.33 -6.87 -5.52
C GLU A 15 1.85 -6.81 -5.31
N THR A 16 2.24 -6.47 -4.08
CA THR A 16 3.63 -6.48 -3.64
C THR A 16 3.64 -7.05 -2.23
N ILE A 17 4.21 -8.24 -2.07
CA ILE A 17 4.05 -9.07 -0.88
C ILE A 17 5.43 -9.37 -0.31
N ALA A 18 5.61 -9.21 0.98
CA ALA A 18 6.84 -9.63 1.64
C ALA A 18 6.89 -11.15 1.74
N LEU A 19 8.03 -11.71 1.41
CA LEU A 19 8.40 -13.09 1.67
C LEU A 19 9.43 -13.09 2.81
N LYS A 20 9.13 -13.78 3.92
CA LYS A 20 9.98 -13.85 5.10
C LYS A 20 10.13 -15.30 5.55
N GLN A 21 11.35 -15.81 5.56
CA GLN A 21 11.65 -17.21 5.93
C GLN A 21 10.77 -18.22 5.16
N GLY A 22 10.54 -17.97 3.87
CA GLY A 22 9.68 -18.79 3.02
C GLY A 22 8.17 -18.61 3.26
N GLN A 23 7.77 -17.71 4.15
CA GLN A 23 6.37 -17.41 4.46
C GLN A 23 5.87 -16.20 3.66
N VAL A 24 4.71 -16.33 3.06
CA VAL A 24 4.03 -15.28 2.29
C VAL A 24 3.21 -14.42 3.23
N GLN A 25 3.67 -13.22 3.50
CA GLN A 25 3.07 -12.34 4.49
C GLN A 25 1.69 -11.85 4.04
N LEU A 26 0.69 -11.94 4.94
CA LEU A 26 -0.69 -11.46 4.75
C LEU A 26 -1.35 -11.98 3.45
N TRP A 27 -1.03 -13.21 3.02
CA TRP A 27 -1.59 -13.77 1.79
C TRP A 27 -3.12 -13.71 1.72
N PRO A 28 -3.90 -14.03 2.76
CA PRO A 28 -5.36 -13.94 2.71
C PRO A 28 -5.86 -12.54 2.33
N SER A 29 -5.31 -11.48 2.92
CA SER A 29 -5.66 -10.09 2.62
C SER A 29 -5.21 -9.68 1.20
N HIS A 30 -4.02 -10.09 0.77
CA HIS A 30 -3.55 -9.85 -0.61
C HIS A 30 -4.42 -10.55 -1.64
N ARG A 31 -4.77 -11.81 -1.40
CA ARG A 31 -5.66 -12.60 -2.23
C ARG A 31 -7.03 -11.94 -2.37
N GLN A 32 -7.62 -11.51 -1.26
CA GLN A 32 -8.92 -10.84 -1.25
C GLN A 32 -8.88 -9.52 -2.01
N ARG A 33 -7.87 -8.67 -1.77
CA ARG A 33 -7.73 -7.38 -2.45
C ARG A 33 -7.51 -7.55 -3.95
N LEU A 34 -6.70 -8.53 -4.34
CA LEU A 34 -6.49 -8.86 -5.75
C LEU A 34 -7.80 -9.26 -6.42
N ALA A 35 -8.58 -10.17 -5.82
CA ALA A 35 -9.87 -10.58 -6.33
C ALA A 35 -10.86 -9.41 -6.43
N THR A 36 -10.94 -8.57 -5.38
CA THR A 36 -11.77 -7.36 -5.38
C THR A 36 -11.39 -6.41 -6.51
N GLY A 37 -10.10 -6.19 -6.75
CA GLY A 37 -9.63 -5.31 -7.83
C GLY A 37 -9.93 -5.89 -9.22
N LEU A 38 -9.79 -7.19 -9.42
CA LEU A 38 -10.12 -7.88 -10.67
C LEU A 38 -11.61 -7.75 -11.02
N LEU A 39 -12.48 -7.91 -10.02
CA LEU A 39 -13.93 -7.75 -10.16
C LEU A 39 -14.31 -6.29 -10.44
N ALA A 40 -13.79 -5.37 -9.65
CA ALA A 40 -14.09 -3.94 -9.79
C ALA A 40 -13.71 -3.38 -11.16
N LEU A 41 -12.59 -3.84 -11.73
CA LEU A 41 -12.20 -3.50 -13.10
C LEU A 41 -12.85 -4.38 -14.17
N SER A 42 -13.73 -5.32 -13.80
CA SER A 42 -14.36 -6.28 -14.73
C SER A 42 -13.32 -7.02 -15.59
N ILE A 43 -12.15 -7.35 -15.03
CA ILE A 43 -11.14 -8.21 -15.68
C ILE A 43 -11.61 -9.65 -15.65
N VAL A 44 -12.38 -10.02 -14.64
CA VAL A 44 -13.10 -11.28 -14.50
C VAL A 44 -14.60 -11.03 -14.37
N ALA A 45 -15.41 -11.98 -14.78
CA ALA A 45 -16.87 -11.83 -14.84
C ALA A 45 -17.54 -11.93 -13.46
N ASP A 46 -17.02 -12.78 -12.57
CA ASP A 46 -17.62 -13.12 -11.29
C ASP A 46 -16.57 -13.65 -10.29
N GLU A 47 -17.03 -13.93 -9.06
CA GLU A 47 -16.18 -14.45 -7.99
C GLU A 47 -15.55 -15.82 -8.32
N ALA A 48 -16.25 -16.70 -9.04
CA ALA A 48 -15.71 -18.00 -9.41
C ALA A 48 -14.53 -17.85 -10.38
N ALA A 49 -14.66 -16.96 -11.36
CA ALA A 49 -13.59 -16.61 -12.27
C ALA A 49 -12.41 -15.94 -11.54
N ALA A 50 -12.68 -15.07 -10.55
CA ALA A 50 -11.65 -14.47 -9.72
C ALA A 50 -10.88 -15.53 -8.93
N VAL A 51 -11.57 -16.47 -8.28
CA VAL A 51 -10.95 -17.58 -7.55
C VAL A 51 -10.08 -18.43 -8.46
N THR A 52 -10.59 -18.78 -9.66
CA THR A 52 -9.86 -19.56 -10.66
C THR A 52 -8.56 -18.85 -11.07
N LEU A 53 -8.64 -17.55 -11.37
CA LEU A 53 -7.47 -16.77 -11.75
C LEU A 53 -6.44 -16.65 -10.62
N VAL A 54 -6.90 -16.42 -9.38
CA VAL A 54 -6.03 -16.35 -8.21
C VAL A 54 -5.36 -17.70 -7.93
N ASN A 55 -6.05 -18.83 -8.10
CA ASN A 55 -5.43 -20.14 -7.95
C ASN A 55 -4.36 -20.39 -9.03
N ALA A 56 -4.55 -19.90 -10.26
CA ALA A 56 -3.50 -19.95 -11.28
C ALA A 56 -2.29 -19.09 -10.89
N ILE A 57 -2.51 -17.92 -10.27
CA ILE A 57 -1.43 -17.07 -9.74
C ILE A 57 -0.67 -17.76 -8.59
N VAL A 58 -1.35 -18.52 -7.73
CA VAL A 58 -0.68 -19.34 -6.70
C VAL A 58 0.31 -20.32 -7.33
N ASN A 59 -0.08 -21.00 -8.42
CA ASN A 59 0.83 -21.90 -9.14
C ASN A 59 2.02 -21.12 -9.74
N ASP A 60 1.78 -19.91 -10.28
CA ASP A 60 2.84 -19.05 -10.80
C ASP A 60 3.79 -18.60 -9.67
N ILE A 61 3.28 -18.31 -8.45
CA ILE A 61 4.12 -17.99 -7.27
C ILE A 61 4.98 -19.19 -6.89
N LYS A 62 4.41 -20.39 -6.81
CA LYS A 62 5.15 -21.62 -6.49
C LYS A 62 6.27 -21.87 -7.50
N ALA A 63 5.97 -21.72 -8.78
CA ALA A 63 6.95 -21.88 -9.87
C ALA A 63 8.08 -20.83 -9.79
N ALA A 64 7.73 -19.56 -9.53
CA ALA A 64 8.73 -18.50 -9.35
C ALA A 64 9.62 -18.73 -8.12
N TYR A 65 9.04 -19.22 -7.01
CA TYR A 65 9.79 -19.52 -5.78
C TYR A 65 10.84 -20.60 -5.95
N LEU A 66 10.55 -21.61 -6.74
CA LEU A 66 11.53 -22.67 -7.05
C LEU A 66 12.79 -22.14 -7.76
N LEU A 67 12.69 -20.98 -8.42
CA LEU A 67 13.80 -20.32 -9.12
C LEU A 67 14.45 -19.21 -8.28
N PHE A 68 13.83 -18.86 -7.16
CA PHE A 68 14.26 -17.75 -6.29
C PHE A 68 15.11 -18.25 -5.13
N ASP A 69 16.26 -18.66 -5.29
CA ASP A 69 17.20 -19.27 -4.33
C ASP A 69 17.40 -18.44 -3.02
N ARG A 70 16.29 -18.01 -2.38
CA ARG A 70 16.24 -17.22 -1.14
C ARG A 70 14.94 -17.48 -0.37
N SER A 71 15.03 -17.42 0.97
CA SER A 71 13.86 -17.47 1.86
C SER A 71 13.20 -16.10 2.10
N ASP A 72 13.93 -15.01 1.82
CA ASP A 72 13.49 -13.63 2.07
C ASP A 72 13.54 -12.81 0.79
N GLY A 73 12.48 -12.02 0.58
CA GLY A 73 12.35 -11.23 -0.63
C GLY A 73 10.99 -10.57 -0.80
N VAL A 74 10.70 -10.21 -2.02
CA VAL A 74 9.43 -9.57 -2.41
C VAL A 74 8.83 -10.33 -3.58
N ILE A 75 7.57 -10.73 -3.44
CA ILE A 75 6.75 -11.29 -4.51
C ILE A 75 5.99 -10.13 -5.16
N LYS A 76 6.17 -9.96 -6.45
CA LYS A 76 5.42 -9.01 -7.27
C LYS A 76 4.47 -9.77 -8.17
N ILE A 77 3.19 -9.38 -8.12
CA ILE A 77 2.13 -9.92 -8.97
C ILE A 77 1.57 -8.76 -9.79
N ILE A 78 1.45 -8.92 -11.09
CA ILE A 78 0.76 -7.99 -11.97
C ILE A 78 -0.26 -8.80 -12.77
N VAL A 79 -1.49 -8.32 -12.80
CA VAL A 79 -2.56 -8.90 -13.63
C VAL A 79 -3.15 -7.81 -14.49
N THR A 80 -3.08 -7.99 -15.80
CA THR A 80 -3.70 -7.08 -16.75
C THR A 80 -4.93 -7.72 -17.36
N ARG A 81 -5.78 -6.96 -18.05
CA ARG A 81 -6.85 -7.52 -18.87
C ARG A 81 -6.34 -8.35 -20.04
N GLY A 82 -5.06 -8.30 -20.36
CA GLY A 82 -4.43 -8.94 -21.52
C GLY A 82 -4.48 -8.07 -22.77
N SER A 83 -4.22 -8.71 -23.90
CA SER A 83 -4.22 -8.03 -25.20
C SER A 83 -5.65 -7.75 -25.68
N GLY A 84 -5.86 -6.59 -26.29
CA GLY A 84 -7.15 -6.15 -26.79
C GLY A 84 -7.09 -5.54 -28.18
N GLY A 85 -8.27 -5.17 -28.67
CA GLY A 85 -8.42 -4.40 -29.91
C GLY A 85 -7.97 -2.94 -29.77
N ARG A 86 -8.29 -2.13 -30.78
CA ARG A 86 -7.99 -0.68 -30.77
C ARG A 86 -8.94 0.07 -29.82
N GLY A 87 -8.40 1.10 -29.15
CA GLY A 87 -9.17 2.00 -28.30
C GLY A 87 -9.54 1.40 -26.94
N TYR A 88 -10.48 2.05 -26.26
CA TYR A 88 -10.82 1.74 -24.88
C TYR A 88 -11.86 0.62 -24.72
N ALA A 89 -12.53 0.21 -25.79
CA ALA A 89 -13.49 -0.91 -25.73
C ALA A 89 -12.81 -2.16 -25.17
N VAL A 90 -13.43 -2.77 -24.16
CA VAL A 90 -12.91 -4.00 -23.56
C VAL A 90 -13.25 -5.19 -24.44
N PRO A 91 -12.36 -6.21 -24.56
CA PRO A 91 -12.67 -7.43 -25.30
C PRO A 91 -13.84 -8.17 -24.62
N MET A 92 -14.72 -8.75 -25.43
CA MET A 92 -15.88 -9.51 -24.92
C MET A 92 -15.46 -10.69 -24.03
N VAL A 93 -14.33 -11.31 -24.33
CA VAL A 93 -13.73 -12.39 -23.55
C VAL A 93 -12.30 -11.97 -23.20
N PRO A 94 -12.08 -11.37 -22.02
CA PRO A 94 -10.74 -11.04 -21.58
C PRO A 94 -9.87 -12.29 -21.44
N GLN A 95 -8.60 -12.15 -21.80
CA GLN A 95 -7.57 -13.16 -21.54
C GLN A 95 -6.48 -12.55 -20.67
N PRO A 96 -6.64 -12.54 -19.33
CA PRO A 96 -5.75 -11.85 -18.43
C PRO A 96 -4.30 -12.32 -18.57
N THR A 97 -3.38 -11.37 -18.67
CA THR A 97 -1.95 -11.65 -18.57
C THR A 97 -1.57 -11.64 -17.09
N ARG A 98 -0.92 -12.70 -16.62
CA ARG A 98 -0.37 -12.81 -15.28
C ARG A 98 1.15 -12.71 -15.36
N ILE A 99 1.72 -11.86 -14.54
CA ILE A 99 3.17 -11.72 -14.36
C ILE A 99 3.47 -11.87 -12.88
N VAL A 100 4.26 -12.89 -12.54
CA VAL A 100 4.74 -13.11 -11.18
C VAL A 100 6.27 -13.15 -11.24
N TYR A 101 6.91 -12.35 -10.39
CA TYR A 101 8.36 -12.39 -10.23
C TYR A 101 8.76 -12.09 -8.80
N MET A 102 9.96 -12.52 -8.44
CA MET A 102 10.53 -12.32 -7.11
C MET A 102 11.77 -11.44 -7.18
N MET A 103 11.98 -10.66 -6.13
CA MET A 103 13.10 -9.74 -6.00
C MET A 103 13.70 -9.87 -4.60
N PRO A 104 14.99 -9.56 -4.41
CA PRO A 104 15.55 -9.35 -3.08
C PRO A 104 14.81 -8.24 -2.33
N GLU A 105 14.87 -8.28 -1.00
CA GLU A 105 14.39 -7.16 -0.19
C GLU A 105 15.13 -5.87 -0.52
N PRO A 106 14.43 -4.75 -0.52
CA PRO A 106 15.08 -3.44 -0.62
C PRO A 106 16.03 -3.22 0.56
N SER A 107 17.24 -2.79 0.29
CA SER A 107 18.24 -2.42 1.30
C SER A 107 17.91 -1.10 2.01
N GLY A 108 18.61 -0.81 3.13
CA GLY A 108 18.55 0.49 3.81
C GLY A 108 17.27 0.72 4.65
N ARG A 109 16.54 -0.34 5.01
CA ARG A 109 15.31 -0.25 5.81
C ARG A 109 15.46 -0.76 7.25
N SER A 110 16.63 -1.30 7.57
CA SER A 110 16.92 -1.82 8.92
C SER A 110 16.86 -0.67 9.94
N GLY A 111 16.21 -0.93 11.08
CA GLY A 111 16.08 0.04 12.17
C GLY A 111 14.91 1.03 12.03
N LEU A 112 14.41 1.32 10.83
CA LEU A 112 13.37 2.34 10.63
C LEU A 112 12.07 2.06 11.38
N SER A 113 11.74 0.81 11.64
CA SER A 113 10.56 0.45 12.45
C SER A 113 10.72 0.81 13.94
N SER A 114 11.94 0.87 14.46
CA SER A 114 12.24 1.22 15.85
C SER A 114 12.73 2.65 16.01
N GLU A 115 13.43 3.20 15.04
CA GLU A 115 13.99 4.55 15.06
C GLU A 115 13.00 5.61 14.58
N GLY A 116 12.03 5.19 13.76
CA GLY A 116 11.08 6.07 13.10
C GLY A 116 11.61 6.66 11.81
N VAL A 117 10.71 7.30 11.07
CA VAL A 117 10.97 7.85 9.74
C VAL A 117 10.65 9.35 9.66
N ARG A 118 11.29 10.02 8.72
CA ARG A 118 11.00 11.41 8.37
C ARG A 118 10.14 11.45 7.13
N VAL A 119 9.15 12.35 7.13
CA VAL A 119 8.24 12.56 6.02
C VAL A 119 8.22 14.02 5.59
N ARG A 120 7.81 14.25 4.34
CA ARG A 120 7.53 15.58 3.79
C ARG A 120 6.10 15.66 3.27
N LEU A 121 5.62 16.86 2.97
CA LEU A 121 4.41 17.06 2.19
C LEU A 121 4.74 17.05 0.70
N CYS A 122 3.99 16.27 -0.10
CA CYS A 122 4.05 16.33 -1.55
C CYS A 122 3.24 17.52 -2.09
N GLN A 123 3.77 18.17 -3.12
CA GLN A 123 3.03 19.20 -3.88
C GLN A 123 1.96 18.55 -4.73
N HIS A 124 2.30 17.41 -5.35
CA HIS A 124 1.36 16.65 -6.16
C HIS A 124 0.23 16.08 -5.31
N ARG A 125 -0.99 16.23 -5.79
CA ARG A 125 -2.21 15.78 -5.11
C ARG A 125 -2.71 14.49 -5.73
N TRP A 126 -3.40 13.66 -4.94
CA TRP A 126 -4.15 12.54 -5.46
C TRP A 126 -5.21 13.01 -6.45
N SER A 127 -5.30 12.34 -7.59
CA SER A 127 -6.45 12.46 -8.49
C SER A 127 -7.67 11.80 -7.88
N SER A 128 -8.80 12.48 -7.82
CA SER A 128 -10.05 11.91 -7.34
C SER A 128 -10.69 11.04 -8.43
N ASN A 129 -10.94 9.78 -8.08
CA ASN A 129 -11.68 8.84 -8.93
C ASN A 129 -12.36 7.77 -8.06
N VAL A 130 -13.64 7.98 -7.76
CA VAL A 130 -14.45 7.09 -6.90
C VAL A 130 -14.46 5.64 -7.42
N ALA A 131 -14.46 5.44 -8.74
CA ALA A 131 -14.45 4.10 -9.33
C ALA A 131 -13.14 3.33 -9.12
N LEU A 132 -12.04 4.02 -8.82
CA LEU A 132 -10.72 3.45 -8.58
C LEU A 132 -10.28 3.55 -7.12
N ALA A 133 -11.05 4.23 -6.29
CA ALA A 133 -10.75 4.44 -4.88
C ALA A 133 -10.63 3.09 -4.13
N GLY A 134 -9.61 2.95 -3.32
CA GLY A 134 -9.29 1.72 -2.58
C GLY A 134 -8.62 0.62 -3.40
N ILE A 135 -8.68 0.65 -4.74
CA ILE A 135 -8.15 -0.39 -5.63
C ILE A 135 -6.64 -0.20 -5.86
N LYS A 136 -5.90 -1.31 -5.81
CA LYS A 136 -4.47 -1.32 -6.13
C LYS A 136 -4.25 -1.55 -7.64
N HIS A 137 -4.73 -0.60 -8.46
CA HIS A 137 -4.64 -0.64 -9.93
C HIS A 137 -3.28 -0.15 -10.46
N LEU A 138 -2.99 -0.38 -11.75
CA LEU A 138 -1.70 -0.06 -12.37
C LEU A 138 -1.49 1.43 -12.66
N ASN A 139 -2.51 2.27 -12.64
CA ASN A 139 -2.39 3.71 -12.89
C ASN A 139 -1.76 4.39 -11.67
N ARG A 140 -0.44 4.50 -11.62
CA ARG A 140 0.34 5.02 -10.48
C ARG A 140 1.16 6.26 -10.82
N LEU A 141 0.76 7.03 -11.83
CA LEU A 141 1.48 8.25 -12.19
C LEU A 141 1.44 9.30 -11.08
N ASP A 142 0.34 9.42 -10.33
CA ASP A 142 0.27 10.30 -9.15
C ASP A 142 1.41 10.01 -8.17
N GLN A 143 1.67 8.72 -7.88
CA GLN A 143 2.73 8.30 -6.97
C GLN A 143 4.12 8.50 -7.58
N VAL A 144 4.28 8.29 -8.88
CA VAL A 144 5.55 8.52 -9.58
C VAL A 144 5.91 10.00 -9.56
N ILE A 145 4.96 10.89 -9.87
CA ILE A 145 5.15 12.35 -9.85
C ILE A 145 5.47 12.80 -8.43
N ALA A 146 4.63 12.41 -7.44
CA ALA A 146 4.87 12.76 -6.06
C ALA A 146 6.25 12.28 -5.57
N ARG A 147 6.65 11.04 -5.87
CA ARG A 147 7.96 10.50 -5.45
C ARG A 147 9.12 11.22 -6.11
N SER A 148 8.95 11.79 -7.29
CA SER A 148 10.01 12.53 -7.98
C SER A 148 10.34 13.90 -7.37
N GLU A 149 9.55 14.37 -6.39
CA GLU A 149 9.73 15.68 -5.77
C GLU A 149 10.93 15.76 -4.82
N TRP A 150 11.52 14.64 -4.42
CA TRP A 150 12.69 14.66 -3.53
C TRP A 150 13.70 13.56 -3.82
N ASN A 151 14.97 13.88 -3.55
CA ASN A 151 16.10 12.97 -3.64
C ASN A 151 16.86 12.87 -2.29
N ASP A 152 16.41 13.56 -1.24
CA ASP A 152 17.01 13.48 0.08
C ASP A 152 16.77 12.07 0.64
N VAL A 153 17.88 11.37 0.93
CA VAL A 153 17.87 10.01 1.48
C VAL A 153 17.34 9.94 2.91
N ASN A 154 17.30 11.07 3.63
CA ASN A 154 16.76 11.16 4.98
C ASN A 154 15.23 11.33 5.00
N VAL A 155 14.61 11.66 3.87
CA VAL A 155 13.16 11.72 3.71
C VAL A 155 12.69 10.36 3.18
N HIS A 156 12.00 9.61 4.01
CA HIS A 156 11.65 8.22 3.75
C HIS A 156 10.31 8.06 3.01
N GLU A 157 9.40 9.04 3.20
CA GLU A 157 8.06 9.01 2.60
C GLU A 157 7.53 10.44 2.36
N GLY A 158 6.64 10.57 1.37
CA GLY A 158 5.92 11.80 1.10
C GLY A 158 4.45 11.65 1.46
N ILE A 159 3.89 12.60 2.20
CA ILE A 159 2.46 12.65 2.50
C ILE A 159 1.73 13.32 1.33
N MET A 160 0.70 12.64 0.83
CA MET A 160 -0.12 13.13 -0.28
C MET A 160 -1.52 13.54 0.22
N LEU A 161 -1.95 14.71 -0.21
CA LEU A 161 -3.30 15.22 0.05
C LEU A 161 -4.22 14.97 -1.16
N SER A 162 -5.53 15.04 -0.94
CA SER A 162 -6.53 15.13 -2.00
C SER A 162 -6.50 16.49 -2.69
N GLN A 163 -7.28 16.66 -3.75
CA GLN A 163 -7.49 17.97 -4.39
C GLN A 163 -8.10 19.01 -3.43
N ASP A 164 -8.89 18.54 -2.45
CA ASP A 164 -9.52 19.39 -1.43
C ASP A 164 -8.62 19.66 -0.21
N GLY A 165 -7.34 19.21 -0.24
CA GLY A 165 -6.39 19.46 0.82
C GLY A 165 -6.49 18.51 2.03
N LEU A 166 -7.27 17.43 1.94
CA LEU A 166 -7.35 16.41 2.99
C LEU A 166 -6.19 15.42 2.87
N VAL A 167 -5.63 15.02 4.00
CA VAL A 167 -4.61 13.97 4.07
C VAL A 167 -5.22 12.64 3.62
N ILE A 168 -4.55 11.96 2.69
CA ILE A 168 -5.02 10.68 2.15
C ILE A 168 -4.07 9.55 2.58
N SER A 169 -2.78 9.66 2.27
CA SER A 169 -1.83 8.57 2.47
C SER A 169 -0.39 9.05 2.29
N GLY A 170 0.58 8.19 2.54
CA GLY A 170 1.90 8.33 1.93
C GLY A 170 1.88 7.97 0.45
N VAL A 171 2.98 8.20 -0.25
CA VAL A 171 3.17 7.78 -1.66
C VAL A 171 3.07 6.26 -1.79
N MET A 172 3.61 5.51 -0.81
CA MET A 172 3.65 4.04 -0.81
C MET A 172 2.96 3.42 0.41
N SER A 173 2.33 4.21 1.28
CA SER A 173 1.85 3.77 2.59
C SER A 173 0.46 4.30 2.92
N ASN A 174 -0.27 3.61 3.80
CA ASN A 174 -1.42 4.19 4.49
C ASN A 174 -0.93 4.95 5.73
N LEU A 175 -1.73 5.89 6.21
CA LEU A 175 -1.39 6.76 7.31
C LEU A 175 -2.40 6.61 8.44
N PHE A 176 -1.89 6.66 9.67
CA PHE A 176 -2.65 6.70 10.91
C PHE A 176 -2.11 7.80 11.79
N ILE A 177 -3.01 8.50 12.49
CA ILE A 177 -2.69 9.44 13.54
C ILE A 177 -3.28 8.95 14.85
N GLU A 178 -2.60 9.20 15.95
CA GLU A 178 -3.13 9.07 17.31
C GLU A 178 -3.56 10.45 17.79
N ALA A 179 -4.78 10.56 18.27
CA ALA A 179 -5.29 11.78 18.89
C ALA A 179 -6.33 11.42 19.96
N ASP A 180 -6.25 12.02 21.14
CA ASP A 180 -7.18 11.79 22.27
C ASP A 180 -7.32 10.29 22.62
N GLY A 181 -6.24 9.53 22.55
CA GLY A 181 -6.22 8.08 22.84
C GLY A 181 -6.94 7.22 21.79
N MET A 182 -7.26 7.75 20.62
CA MET A 182 -7.88 7.06 19.50
C MET A 182 -6.92 6.98 18.32
N LEU A 183 -7.07 5.95 17.51
CA LEU A 183 -6.50 5.91 16.18
C LEU A 183 -7.48 6.51 15.16
N ILE A 184 -6.95 7.31 14.27
CA ILE A 184 -7.68 7.88 13.15
C ILE A 184 -6.91 7.57 11.87
N THR A 185 -7.62 7.18 10.83
CA THR A 185 -7.06 6.99 9.48
C THR A 185 -7.93 7.71 8.46
N PRO A 186 -7.34 8.29 7.41
CA PRO A 186 -8.10 8.96 6.36
C PRO A 186 -9.11 8.05 5.68
N LYS A 187 -10.22 8.63 5.21
CA LYS A 187 -11.13 7.95 4.28
C LYS A 187 -10.45 7.77 2.92
N LEU A 188 -10.75 6.66 2.27
CA LEU A 188 -10.21 6.31 0.95
C LEU A 188 -11.35 6.07 -0.04
N ASP A 189 -12.42 6.85 0.05
CA ASP A 189 -13.65 6.73 -0.76
C ASP A 189 -13.58 7.55 -2.07
N GLN A 190 -12.64 8.49 -2.17
CA GLN A 190 -12.41 9.30 -3.37
C GLN A 190 -11.13 8.93 -4.12
N CYS A 191 -10.13 8.45 -3.41
CA CYS A 191 -8.82 8.04 -3.91
C CYS A 191 -8.09 7.20 -2.85
N GLY A 192 -6.84 6.80 -3.13
CA GLY A 192 -6.05 6.01 -2.18
C GLY A 192 -6.15 4.50 -2.43
N ILE A 193 -5.49 3.71 -1.58
CA ILE A 193 -5.43 2.25 -1.67
C ILE A 193 -5.76 1.65 -0.31
N ASN A 194 -6.70 0.69 -0.26
CA ASN A 194 -6.95 -0.11 0.94
C ASN A 194 -5.77 -1.07 1.18
N GLY A 195 -4.90 -0.71 2.12
CA GLY A 195 -3.67 -1.45 2.40
C GLY A 195 -3.91 -2.71 3.24
N THR A 196 -3.26 -3.83 2.90
CA THR A 196 -3.36 -5.08 3.68
C THR A 196 -2.79 -4.94 5.09
N MET A 197 -1.73 -4.15 5.25
CA MET A 197 -1.18 -3.84 6.57
C MET A 197 -2.09 -2.90 7.36
N ALA A 198 -2.76 -1.96 6.70
CA ALA A 198 -3.77 -1.10 7.34
C ALA A 198 -4.99 -1.91 7.81
N GLU A 199 -5.40 -2.92 7.03
CA GLU A 199 -6.44 -3.88 7.43
C GLU A 199 -6.03 -4.64 8.69
N LEU A 200 -4.78 -5.14 8.77
CA LEU A 200 -4.26 -5.79 9.97
C LEU A 200 -4.27 -4.84 11.18
N VAL A 201 -3.85 -3.59 11.02
CA VAL A 201 -3.93 -2.57 12.09
C VAL A 201 -5.37 -2.41 12.58
N GLY A 202 -6.35 -2.38 11.67
CA GLY A 202 -7.77 -2.32 12.00
C GLY A 202 -8.24 -3.53 12.82
N ALA A 203 -7.82 -4.73 12.43
CA ALA A 203 -8.12 -5.96 13.14
C ALA A 203 -7.50 -5.97 14.56
N ILE A 204 -6.24 -5.56 14.68
CA ILE A 204 -5.52 -5.42 15.96
C ILE A 204 -6.24 -4.40 16.87
N ALA A 205 -6.60 -3.24 16.34
CA ALA A 205 -7.31 -2.21 17.08
C ALA A 205 -8.62 -2.75 17.66
N LYS A 206 -9.43 -3.42 16.83
CA LYS A 206 -10.68 -4.04 17.24
C LYS A 206 -10.49 -5.09 18.34
N GLN A 207 -9.53 -5.99 18.17
CA GLN A 207 -9.24 -7.06 19.14
C GLN A 207 -8.69 -6.53 20.47
N SER A 208 -7.94 -5.42 20.41
CA SER A 208 -7.30 -4.81 21.58
C SER A 208 -8.17 -3.75 22.27
N GLY A 209 -9.41 -3.52 21.82
CA GLY A 209 -10.30 -2.49 22.37
C GLY A 209 -9.81 -1.06 22.09
N ILE A 210 -8.93 -0.86 21.08
CA ILE A 210 -8.46 0.44 20.65
C ILE A 210 -9.51 1.04 19.72
N LYS A 211 -9.99 2.25 20.03
CA LYS A 211 -10.94 2.94 19.17
C LYS A 211 -10.23 3.39 17.89
N LEU A 212 -10.68 2.88 16.74
CA LEU A 212 -10.22 3.29 15.41
C LEU A 212 -11.39 3.97 14.68
N VAL A 213 -11.11 5.16 14.14
CA VAL A 213 -12.08 5.94 13.36
C VAL A 213 -11.52 6.24 11.99
N GLN A 214 -12.30 5.95 10.95
CA GLN A 214 -11.99 6.39 9.59
C GLN A 214 -12.78 7.68 9.30
N ARG A 215 -12.07 8.79 9.06
CA ARG A 215 -12.66 10.10 8.81
C ARG A 215 -11.75 10.97 7.95
N ASP A 216 -12.25 12.10 7.52
CA ASP A 216 -11.44 13.14 6.88
C ASP A 216 -10.40 13.65 7.88
N VAL A 217 -9.18 13.80 7.42
CA VAL A 217 -8.02 14.30 8.20
C VAL A 217 -7.48 15.53 7.50
N THR A 218 -7.54 16.67 8.17
CA THR A 218 -6.91 17.90 7.66
C THR A 218 -5.40 17.85 7.90
N PHE A 219 -4.66 18.68 7.17
CA PHE A 219 -3.22 18.76 7.39
C PHE A 219 -2.89 19.27 8.81
N ASP A 220 -3.66 20.23 9.31
CA ASP A 220 -3.52 20.72 10.69
C ASP A 220 -3.78 19.62 11.72
N ALA A 221 -4.78 18.74 11.49
CA ALA A 221 -5.04 17.60 12.37
C ALA A 221 -3.87 16.61 12.37
N LEU A 222 -3.18 16.43 11.24
CA LEU A 222 -1.96 15.65 11.17
C LEU A 222 -0.84 16.27 12.00
N LEU A 223 -0.58 17.58 11.81
CA LEU A 223 0.50 18.27 12.53
C LEU A 223 0.29 18.34 14.05
N ASN A 224 -0.98 18.39 14.49
CA ASN A 224 -1.35 18.42 15.92
C ASN A 224 -1.64 17.04 16.52
N ALA A 225 -1.32 15.94 15.82
CA ALA A 225 -1.51 14.60 16.35
C ALA A 225 -0.55 14.28 17.51
N ASP A 226 -0.98 13.40 18.42
CA ASP A 226 -0.14 12.93 19.53
C ASP A 226 0.98 12.00 19.01
N ALA A 227 0.72 11.22 17.98
CA ALA A 227 1.68 10.39 17.26
C ALA A 227 1.17 10.09 15.84
N VAL A 228 2.11 9.78 14.95
CA VAL A 228 1.83 9.43 13.54
C VAL A 228 2.58 8.16 13.18
N PHE A 229 1.97 7.30 12.40
CA PHE A 229 2.66 6.18 11.78
C PHE A 229 2.13 5.87 10.39
N ILE A 230 2.95 5.24 9.59
CA ILE A 230 2.61 4.80 8.24
C ILE A 230 2.78 3.30 8.10
N THR A 231 2.05 2.69 7.16
CA THR A 231 2.04 1.24 6.98
C THR A 231 2.07 0.83 5.53
N ASN A 232 2.81 -0.21 5.22
CA ASN A 232 2.64 -0.96 3.97
C ASN A 232 3.06 -2.44 4.15
N SER A 233 2.79 -3.25 3.14
CA SER A 233 3.03 -4.71 3.19
C SER A 233 4.49 -5.14 3.26
N LEU A 234 5.44 -4.27 2.93
CA LEU A 234 6.89 -4.58 2.97
C LEU A 234 7.54 -4.06 4.25
N ASN A 235 7.13 -2.88 4.69
CA ASN A 235 7.77 -2.16 5.79
C ASN A 235 7.09 -2.47 7.13
N GLY A 236 5.89 -3.06 7.11
CA GLY A 236 5.08 -3.18 8.31
C GLY A 236 4.59 -1.82 8.78
N ILE A 237 4.89 -1.48 10.02
CA ILE A 237 4.53 -0.21 10.67
C ILE A 237 5.79 0.61 10.92
N TRP A 238 5.84 1.80 10.36
CA TRP A 238 6.89 2.78 10.60
C TRP A 238 6.33 3.98 11.37
N PRO A 239 6.79 4.23 12.60
CA PRO A 239 6.49 5.47 13.29
C PRO A 239 7.04 6.65 12.50
N VAL A 240 6.29 7.73 12.42
CA VAL A 240 6.77 9.01 11.87
C VAL A 240 7.23 9.86 13.04
N ILE A 241 8.50 10.29 13.02
CA ILE A 241 9.10 11.09 14.10
C ILE A 241 9.29 12.55 13.72
N GLU A 242 9.29 12.86 12.42
CA GLU A 242 9.55 14.21 11.95
C GLU A 242 8.81 14.48 10.64
N PHE A 243 8.13 15.60 10.58
CA PHE A 243 7.72 16.23 9.34
C PHE A 243 8.73 17.29 8.96
N THR A 244 9.35 17.15 7.80
CA THR A 244 10.31 18.09 7.26
C THR A 244 9.61 19.00 6.24
N PRO A 245 9.48 20.32 6.50
CA PRO A 245 8.95 21.25 5.51
C PRO A 245 9.88 21.37 4.32
N ASP A 246 9.30 21.55 3.13
CA ASP A 246 10.08 21.85 1.94
C ASP A 246 10.47 23.34 1.94
N THR A 247 11.73 23.62 2.15
CA THR A 247 12.27 25.01 2.18
C THR A 247 12.20 25.71 0.82
N THR A 248 11.91 24.98 -0.26
CA THR A 248 11.73 25.53 -1.62
C THR A 248 10.29 25.95 -1.91
N GLN A 249 9.34 25.64 -1.01
CA GLN A 249 7.93 26.01 -1.15
C GLN A 249 7.67 27.43 -0.65
N THR A 250 6.78 28.10 -1.36
CA THR A 250 6.41 29.50 -1.11
C THR A 250 5.41 29.70 0.04
N GLU A 251 5.05 28.67 0.78
CA GLU A 251 4.23 28.79 2.00
C GLU A 251 5.14 28.91 3.24
N PRO A 252 5.31 30.15 3.77
CA PRO A 252 6.35 30.44 4.77
C PRO A 252 6.06 29.92 6.19
N ASP A 253 4.87 29.33 6.44
CA ASP A 253 4.38 29.06 7.80
C ASP A 253 4.40 27.59 8.22
N VAL A 254 4.87 26.66 7.37
CA VAL A 254 4.92 25.24 7.75
C VAL A 254 6.25 24.96 8.46
N VAL A 255 6.18 24.74 9.77
CA VAL A 255 7.33 24.46 10.63
C VAL A 255 7.58 22.96 10.73
N ALA A 256 8.82 22.56 10.94
CA ALA A 256 9.16 21.18 11.27
C ALA A 256 8.36 20.73 12.51
N THR A 257 7.70 19.58 12.39
CA THR A 257 6.92 19.00 13.49
C THR A 257 7.54 17.67 13.88
N PHE A 258 7.58 17.40 15.18
CA PHE A 258 8.19 16.21 15.76
C PHE A 258 7.14 15.42 16.54
N TRP A 259 7.13 14.11 16.36
CA TRP A 259 6.23 13.21 17.10
C TRP A 259 7.03 12.16 17.88
N PRO A 260 6.57 11.80 19.08
CA PRO A 260 7.11 10.66 19.81
C PRO A 260 6.65 9.34 19.18
N ILE A 261 7.42 8.28 19.38
CA ILE A 261 6.92 6.92 19.17
C ILE A 261 6.08 6.56 20.40
N SER A 262 4.76 6.59 20.24
CA SER A 262 3.85 6.41 21.38
C SER A 262 3.81 4.95 21.88
N PRO A 263 3.41 4.73 23.16
CA PRO A 263 3.17 3.39 23.67
C PRO A 263 2.12 2.61 22.88
N LEU A 264 1.13 3.30 22.30
CA LEU A 264 0.09 2.71 21.48
C LEU A 264 0.66 2.18 20.16
N VAL A 265 1.50 2.97 19.48
CA VAL A 265 2.19 2.55 18.26
C VAL A 265 3.07 1.33 18.54
N ASN A 266 3.87 1.36 19.61
CA ASN A 266 4.70 0.23 20.04
C ASN A 266 3.87 -1.04 20.32
N LYS A 267 2.72 -0.89 20.98
CA LYS A 267 1.80 -2.02 21.24
C LYS A 267 1.31 -2.64 19.92
N ILE A 268 0.87 -1.82 18.97
CA ILE A 268 0.37 -2.29 17.67
C ILE A 268 1.49 -2.95 16.87
N GLN A 269 2.69 -2.38 16.85
CA GLN A 269 3.87 -2.98 16.22
C GLN A 269 4.18 -4.37 16.80
N LYS A 270 4.18 -4.51 18.12
CA LYS A 270 4.45 -5.80 18.78
C LYS A 270 3.43 -6.86 18.39
N ILE A 271 2.13 -6.53 18.43
CA ILE A 271 1.07 -7.47 18.06
C ILE A 271 1.16 -7.81 16.56
N SER A 272 1.40 -6.82 15.69
CA SER A 272 1.54 -7.07 14.26
C SER A 272 2.73 -7.97 13.94
N SER A 273 3.88 -7.78 14.61
CA SER A 273 5.06 -8.63 14.44
C SER A 273 4.79 -10.08 14.86
N GLN A 274 4.03 -10.29 15.94
CA GLN A 274 3.59 -11.63 16.37
C GLN A 274 2.68 -12.27 15.33
N HIS A 275 1.74 -11.51 14.76
CA HIS A 275 0.86 -12.00 13.70
C HIS A 275 1.66 -12.37 12.44
N LEU A 276 2.65 -11.57 12.08
CA LEU A 276 3.49 -11.77 10.90
C LEU A 276 4.53 -12.90 11.07
N SER A 277 4.81 -13.34 12.29
CA SER A 277 5.77 -14.43 12.55
C SER A 277 5.22 -15.83 12.22
N THR A 278 3.92 -15.97 11.98
CA THR A 278 3.24 -17.25 11.70
C THR A 278 2.33 -17.08 10.48
N GLN A 279 2.90 -17.08 9.31
CA GLN A 279 2.17 -16.95 8.04
C GLN A 279 2.29 -18.24 7.21
N MET A 280 1.46 -18.36 6.18
CA MET A 280 1.49 -19.50 5.25
C MET A 280 2.82 -19.55 4.50
N THR A 281 3.42 -20.73 4.41
CA THR A 281 4.59 -20.93 3.54
C THR A 281 4.15 -20.92 2.07
N VAL A 282 5.10 -20.74 1.15
CA VAL A 282 4.82 -20.86 -0.29
C VAL A 282 4.26 -22.25 -0.64
N ALA A 283 4.67 -23.28 0.09
CA ALA A 283 4.18 -24.65 -0.13
C ALA A 283 2.70 -24.79 0.26
N ASP A 284 2.25 -24.06 1.30
CA ASP A 284 0.89 -24.14 1.85
C ASP A 284 -0.13 -23.27 1.08
N LEU A 285 0.34 -22.37 0.20
CA LEU A 285 -0.54 -21.64 -0.71
C LEU A 285 -1.35 -22.64 -1.60
#